data_082086899bd84eb2346d958903a65291
#
_entry.id   082086899bd84eb2346d958903a65291
#
_cell.length_a   1.000
_cell.length_b   1.000
_cell.length_c   1.000
_cell.angle_alpha   90.00
_cell.angle_beta   90.00
_cell.angle_gamma   90.00
#
_symmetry.space_group_name_H-M   'P 1'
#
loop_
_entity.id
_entity.type
_entity.pdbx_description
1 polymer ?
#
loop_
_entity_poly.entity_id
_entity_poly.type
_entity_poly.pdbx_seq_one_letter_code
_entity_poly.pdbx_strand_id
1 'polypeptide(L)'
;MRNFSIDIVWAKIQMAVAAIGGWLGYFLGGMDGLMIALIVFMVLDYITGLMCAVIDKKLSSAVGFKGICKKVLILMLVGVANVVDIHIVGTGSALRSAVICFYLSNEGLSLLENAAHIGLPIPDKMKDVLAQLHGREDKTDDEKEGEQE
;
A
#
# COMPACT_ATOMS: atom_id res chain seq x y z
N MET A 1 -42.10 -16.04 11.39
CA MET A 1 -41.76 -14.94 12.31
C MET A 1 -40.30 -14.54 12.03
N ARG A 2 -40.11 -13.37 11.44
CA ARG A 2 -38.74 -12.80 11.24
C ARG A 2 -38.16 -12.53 12.64
N ASN A 3 -36.96 -12.99 12.90
CA ASN A 3 -36.31 -12.77 14.19
C ASN A 3 -35.94 -11.30 14.34
N PHE A 4 -36.83 -10.50 14.91
CA PHE A 4 -36.70 -9.06 15.18
C PHE A 4 -35.34 -8.70 15.83
N SER A 5 -34.81 -9.56 16.70
CA SER A 5 -33.50 -9.37 17.32
C SER A 5 -32.32 -9.48 16.32
N ILE A 6 -32.44 -10.33 15.32
CA ILE A 6 -31.39 -10.49 14.28
C ILE A 6 -31.37 -9.27 13.36
N ASP A 7 -32.56 -8.75 12.99
CA ASP A 7 -32.66 -7.55 12.15
C ASP A 7 -32.07 -6.30 12.85
N ILE A 8 -32.26 -6.16 14.17
CA ILE A 8 -31.67 -5.07 14.97
C ILE A 8 -30.14 -5.19 15.05
N VAL A 9 -29.62 -6.40 15.31
CA VAL A 9 -28.17 -6.63 15.37
C VAL A 9 -27.53 -6.35 14.03
N TRP A 10 -28.14 -6.81 12.92
CA TRP A 10 -27.68 -6.56 11.57
C TRP A 10 -27.65 -5.05 11.23
N ALA A 11 -28.71 -4.30 11.59
CA ALA A 11 -28.75 -2.85 11.40
C ALA A 11 -27.64 -2.12 12.18
N LYS A 12 -27.37 -2.54 13.42
CA LYS A 12 -26.26 -1.97 14.22
C LYS A 12 -24.89 -2.24 13.61
N ILE A 13 -24.66 -3.44 13.09
CA ILE A 13 -23.42 -3.79 12.37
C ILE A 13 -23.26 -2.91 11.11
N GLN A 14 -24.32 -2.77 10.32
CA GLN A 14 -24.30 -1.92 9.13
C GLN A 14 -23.99 -0.46 9.46
N MET A 15 -24.60 0.09 10.53
CA MET A 15 -24.33 1.47 10.99
C MET A 15 -22.88 1.62 11.45
N ALA A 16 -22.33 0.65 12.20
CA ALA A 16 -20.96 0.70 12.64
C ALA A 16 -19.97 0.64 11.45
N VAL A 17 -20.22 -0.24 10.49
CA VAL A 17 -19.40 -0.35 9.26
C VAL A 17 -19.48 0.94 8.44
N ALA A 18 -20.67 1.53 8.29
CA ALA A 18 -20.85 2.78 7.58
C ALA A 18 -20.14 3.96 8.28
N ALA A 19 -20.19 4.02 9.61
CA ALA A 19 -19.52 5.06 10.39
C ALA A 19 -17.98 4.94 10.27
N ILE A 20 -17.44 3.72 10.39
CA ILE A 20 -15.98 3.46 10.22
C ILE A 20 -15.57 3.79 8.78
N GLY A 21 -16.31 3.33 7.78
CA GLY A 21 -16.04 3.61 6.37
C GLY A 21 -16.09 5.09 6.04
N GLY A 22 -17.07 5.81 6.57
CA GLY A 22 -17.19 7.27 6.41
C GLY A 22 -16.04 8.02 7.06
N TRP A 23 -15.63 7.63 8.28
CA TRP A 23 -14.48 8.22 8.95
C TRP A 23 -13.17 7.95 8.20
N LEU A 24 -12.95 6.71 7.77
CA LEU A 24 -11.78 6.36 6.95
C LEU A 24 -11.76 7.13 5.63
N GLY A 25 -12.91 7.24 4.95
CA GLY A 25 -13.03 8.02 3.72
C GLY A 25 -12.68 9.49 3.94
N TYR A 26 -13.14 10.10 5.04
CA TYR A 26 -12.78 11.46 5.42
C TYR A 26 -11.29 11.59 5.73
N PHE A 27 -10.73 10.68 6.53
CA PHE A 27 -9.31 10.66 6.89
C PHE A 27 -8.41 10.55 5.66
N LEU A 28 -8.76 9.69 4.71
CA LEU A 28 -8.00 9.48 3.47
C LEU A 28 -8.20 10.58 2.40
N GLY A 29 -9.14 11.51 2.62
CA GLY A 29 -9.43 12.59 1.67
C GLY A 29 -10.30 12.17 0.49
N GLY A 30 -11.09 11.09 0.65
CA GLY A 30 -12.02 10.57 -0.35
C GLY A 30 -11.41 9.50 -1.27
N MET A 31 -12.29 8.91 -2.08
CA MET A 31 -11.97 7.82 -3.03
C MET A 31 -11.92 8.37 -4.45
N ASP A 32 -10.94 9.21 -4.73
CA ASP A 32 -10.68 9.73 -6.08
C ASP A 32 -9.89 8.74 -6.95
N GLY A 33 -9.63 9.11 -8.21
CA GLY A 33 -8.92 8.26 -9.17
C GLY A 33 -7.50 7.87 -8.73
N LEU A 34 -6.77 8.78 -8.05
CA LEU A 34 -5.44 8.49 -7.53
C LEU A 34 -5.49 7.47 -6.39
N MET A 35 -6.45 7.63 -5.48
CA MET A 35 -6.63 6.71 -4.36
C MET A 35 -7.04 5.32 -4.82
N ILE A 36 -7.96 5.25 -5.81
CA ILE A 36 -8.37 3.97 -6.41
C ILE A 36 -7.18 3.29 -7.08
N ALA A 37 -6.37 4.04 -7.86
CA ALA A 37 -5.17 3.50 -8.50
C ALA A 37 -4.20 2.95 -7.46
N LEU A 38 -3.91 3.69 -6.37
CA LEU A 38 -3.03 3.25 -5.30
C LEU A 38 -3.52 1.94 -4.67
N ILE A 39 -4.81 1.85 -4.34
CA ILE A 39 -5.39 0.63 -3.75
C ILE A 39 -5.25 -0.56 -4.70
N VAL A 40 -5.55 -0.37 -5.98
CA VAL A 40 -5.42 -1.42 -7.00
C VAL A 40 -3.97 -1.91 -7.09
N PHE A 41 -3.00 -0.99 -7.18
CA PHE A 41 -1.58 -1.36 -7.24
C PHE A 41 -1.12 -2.08 -5.97
N MET A 42 -1.51 -1.61 -4.78
CA MET A 42 -1.21 -2.28 -3.51
C MET A 42 -1.76 -3.71 -3.46
N VAL A 43 -2.99 -3.94 -3.95
CA VAL A 43 -3.60 -5.27 -3.99
C VAL A 43 -2.85 -6.17 -4.96
N LEU A 44 -2.55 -5.68 -6.16
CA LEU A 44 -1.82 -6.46 -7.17
C LEU A 44 -0.39 -6.78 -6.72
N ASP A 45 0.32 -5.82 -6.13
CA ASP A 45 1.66 -6.05 -5.57
C ASP A 45 1.61 -7.12 -4.46
N TYR A 46 0.65 -7.04 -3.55
CA TYR A 46 0.49 -8.02 -2.49
C TYR A 46 0.24 -9.44 -3.03
N ILE A 47 -0.66 -9.57 -4.02
CA ILE A 47 -0.97 -10.86 -4.64
C ILE A 47 0.26 -11.43 -5.36
N THR A 48 0.94 -10.61 -6.17
CA THR A 48 2.13 -11.05 -6.91
C THR A 48 3.31 -11.36 -6.00
N GLY A 49 3.50 -10.59 -4.92
CA GLY A 49 4.49 -10.88 -3.89
C GLY A 49 4.25 -12.21 -3.18
N LEU A 50 2.97 -12.56 -2.88
CA LEU A 50 2.63 -13.88 -2.37
C LEU A 50 2.90 -14.99 -3.39
N MET A 51 2.63 -14.75 -4.69
CA MET A 51 2.97 -15.71 -5.75
C MET A 51 4.47 -15.98 -5.80
N CYS A 52 5.31 -14.95 -5.73
CA CYS A 52 6.77 -15.09 -5.64
C CYS A 52 7.17 -15.91 -4.42
N ALA A 53 6.62 -15.61 -3.24
CA ALA A 53 6.89 -16.35 -2.01
C ALA A 53 6.52 -17.83 -2.08
N VAL A 54 5.45 -18.18 -2.81
CA VAL A 54 5.06 -19.57 -3.09
C VAL A 54 6.08 -20.24 -4.01
N ILE A 55 6.49 -19.58 -5.09
CA ILE A 55 7.49 -20.10 -6.04
C ILE A 55 8.81 -20.36 -5.32
N ASP A 56 9.26 -19.44 -4.48
CA ASP A 56 10.50 -19.55 -3.70
C ASP A 56 10.40 -20.51 -2.51
N LYS A 57 9.23 -21.08 -2.24
CA LYS A 57 8.95 -21.94 -1.07
C LYS A 57 9.25 -21.22 0.28
N LYS A 58 9.11 -19.87 0.29
CA LYS A 58 9.33 -19.01 1.46
C LYS A 58 8.03 -18.46 2.03
N LEU A 59 6.86 -18.93 1.56
CA LEU A 59 5.58 -18.46 2.05
C LEU A 59 5.42 -18.78 3.54
N SER A 60 5.18 -17.74 4.33
CA SER A 60 4.89 -17.86 5.76
C SER A 60 3.88 -16.80 6.20
N SER A 61 3.22 -17.03 7.32
CA SER A 61 2.30 -16.05 7.92
C SER A 61 3.00 -14.73 8.24
N ALA A 62 4.28 -14.77 8.60
CA ALA A 62 5.08 -13.57 8.87
C ALA A 62 5.29 -12.73 7.60
N VAL A 63 5.57 -13.36 6.46
CA VAL A 63 5.72 -12.68 5.16
C VAL A 63 4.41 -12.01 4.76
N GLY A 64 3.28 -12.72 4.83
CA GLY A 64 1.97 -12.17 4.52
C GLY A 64 1.59 -11.02 5.45
N PHE A 65 1.80 -11.17 6.76
CA PHE A 65 1.51 -10.13 7.75
C PHE A 65 2.35 -8.87 7.54
N LYS A 66 3.65 -9.01 7.29
CA LYS A 66 4.54 -7.87 6.97
C LYS A 66 4.05 -7.08 5.76
N GLY A 67 3.60 -7.79 4.70
CA GLY A 67 3.03 -7.15 3.52
C GLY A 67 1.78 -6.33 3.84
N ILE A 68 0.85 -6.87 4.64
CA ILE A 68 -0.36 -6.15 5.07
C ILE A 68 0.01 -4.92 5.92
N CYS A 69 0.92 -5.04 6.89
CA CYS A 69 1.36 -3.92 7.71
C CYS A 69 1.94 -2.78 6.87
N LYS A 70 2.76 -3.10 5.85
CA LYS A 70 3.29 -2.10 4.92
C LYS A 70 2.17 -1.34 4.20
N LYS A 71 1.14 -2.03 3.71
CA LYS A 71 -0.01 -1.41 3.01
C LYS A 71 -0.84 -0.53 3.95
N VAL A 72 -1.07 -0.98 5.19
CA VAL A 72 -1.75 -0.17 6.21
C VAL A 72 -0.95 1.11 6.52
N LEU A 73 0.37 1.01 6.65
CA LEU A 73 1.22 2.16 6.90
C LEU A 73 1.18 3.17 5.74
N ILE A 74 1.16 2.72 4.49
CA ILE A 74 0.99 3.60 3.33
C ILE A 74 -0.32 4.38 3.42
N LEU A 75 -1.44 3.71 3.72
CA LEU A 75 -2.74 4.38 3.90
C LEU A 75 -2.71 5.38 5.05
N MET A 76 -2.05 5.07 6.16
CA MET A 76 -1.88 6.01 7.28
C MET A 76 -1.11 7.27 6.83
N LEU A 77 -0.05 7.12 6.05
CA LEU A 77 0.73 8.26 5.54
C LEU A 77 -0.06 9.12 4.56
N VAL A 78 -0.89 8.52 3.70
CA VAL A 78 -1.84 9.26 2.85
C VAL A 78 -2.83 10.05 3.70
N GLY A 79 -3.39 9.44 4.76
CA GLY A 79 -4.30 10.12 5.68
C GLY A 79 -3.63 11.27 6.43
N VAL A 80 -2.40 11.09 6.91
CA VAL A 80 -1.62 12.18 7.53
C VAL A 80 -1.40 13.33 6.55
N ALA A 81 -1.02 13.03 5.31
CA ALA A 81 -0.83 14.05 4.27
C ALA A 81 -2.13 14.82 4.00
N ASN A 82 -3.28 14.13 3.96
CA ASN A 82 -4.59 14.77 3.82
C ASN A 82 -4.91 15.69 5.00
N VAL A 83 -4.63 15.27 6.23
CA VAL A 83 -4.84 16.11 7.43
C VAL A 83 -3.96 17.36 7.36
N VAL A 84 -2.72 17.24 6.92
CA VAL A 84 -1.81 18.39 6.73
C VAL A 84 -2.34 19.34 5.65
N ASP A 85 -2.79 18.79 4.50
CA ASP A 85 -3.38 19.62 3.44
C ASP A 85 -4.59 20.42 3.95
N ILE A 86 -5.50 19.79 4.70
CA ILE A 86 -6.72 20.44 5.18
C ILE A 86 -6.45 21.46 6.28
N HIS A 87 -5.59 21.14 7.26
CA HIS A 87 -5.46 21.94 8.48
C HIS A 87 -4.25 22.89 8.50
N ILE A 88 -3.24 22.65 7.68
CA ILE A 88 -1.99 23.45 7.65
C ILE A 88 -1.86 24.20 6.33
N VAL A 89 -1.98 23.51 5.20
CA VAL A 89 -1.83 24.13 3.87
C VAL A 89 -3.07 24.94 3.51
N GLY A 90 -4.26 24.44 3.89
CA GLY A 90 -5.54 25.16 3.77
C GLY A 90 -6.13 25.19 2.36
N THR A 91 -5.42 24.76 1.33
CA THR A 91 -5.88 24.76 -0.06
C THR A 91 -5.40 23.56 -0.84
N GLY A 92 -6.34 22.83 -1.47
CA GLY A 92 -6.02 21.73 -2.37
C GLY A 92 -5.65 20.42 -1.66
N SER A 93 -5.09 19.49 -2.43
CA SER A 93 -4.66 18.16 -1.97
C SER A 93 -3.25 17.85 -2.48
N ALA A 94 -2.37 18.86 -2.48
CA ALA A 94 -1.06 18.77 -3.11
C ALA A 94 -0.14 17.74 -2.42
N LEU A 95 -0.06 17.80 -1.08
CA LEU A 95 0.76 16.87 -0.31
C LEU A 95 0.20 15.44 -0.37
N ARG A 96 -1.11 15.29 -0.20
CA ARG A 96 -1.79 14.01 -0.35
C ARG A 96 -1.53 13.39 -1.73
N SER A 97 -1.68 14.18 -2.79
CA SER A 97 -1.44 13.72 -4.16
C SER A 97 0.02 13.32 -4.37
N ALA A 98 0.96 14.11 -3.86
CA ALA A 98 2.39 13.79 -3.93
C ALA A 98 2.73 12.47 -3.22
N VAL A 99 2.19 12.26 -2.02
CA VAL A 99 2.37 11.01 -1.26
C VAL A 99 1.75 9.83 -2.00
N ILE A 100 0.54 9.97 -2.55
CA ILE A 100 -0.10 8.91 -3.35
C ILE A 100 0.76 8.59 -4.58
N CYS A 101 1.21 9.59 -5.35
CA CYS A 101 2.03 9.37 -6.54
C CYS A 101 3.36 8.70 -6.20
N PHE A 102 4.00 9.07 -5.08
CA PHE A 102 5.22 8.43 -4.60
C PHE A 102 5.00 6.93 -4.34
N TYR A 103 3.98 6.58 -3.54
CA TYR A 103 3.69 5.17 -3.25
C TYR A 103 3.15 4.41 -4.46
N LEU A 104 2.37 5.05 -5.33
CA LEU A 104 1.91 4.44 -6.58
C LEU A 104 3.10 4.03 -7.47
N SER A 105 4.14 4.87 -7.52
CA SER A 105 5.38 4.56 -8.23
C SER A 105 6.12 3.38 -7.60
N ASN A 106 6.24 3.35 -6.27
CA ASN A 106 6.89 2.26 -5.54
C ASN A 106 6.13 0.94 -5.68
N GLU A 107 4.80 0.96 -5.55
CA GLU A 107 3.98 -0.24 -5.74
C GLU A 107 4.04 -0.74 -7.20
N GLY A 108 4.07 0.18 -8.17
CA GLY A 108 4.24 -0.16 -9.58
C GLY A 108 5.59 -0.82 -9.87
N LEU A 109 6.64 -0.31 -9.24
CA LEU A 109 7.98 -0.88 -9.36
C LEU A 109 8.04 -2.28 -8.74
N SER A 110 7.52 -2.44 -7.52
CA SER A 110 7.43 -3.74 -6.85
C SER A 110 6.64 -4.77 -7.67
N LEU A 111 5.55 -4.34 -8.32
CA LEU A 111 4.77 -5.18 -9.21
C LEU A 111 5.60 -5.66 -10.43
N LEU A 112 6.43 -4.78 -11.00
CA LEU A 112 7.34 -5.14 -12.09
C LEU A 112 8.44 -6.11 -11.63
N GLU A 113 9.00 -5.91 -10.43
CA GLU A 113 9.96 -6.83 -9.82
C GLU A 113 9.37 -8.22 -9.64
N ASN A 114 8.16 -8.29 -9.07
CA ASN A 114 7.44 -9.54 -8.91
C ASN A 114 7.16 -10.21 -10.27
N ALA A 115 6.75 -9.43 -11.28
CA ALA A 115 6.51 -9.92 -12.63
C ALA A 115 7.78 -10.51 -13.27
N ALA A 116 8.92 -9.82 -13.11
CA ALA A 116 10.22 -10.30 -13.57
C ALA A 116 10.63 -11.59 -12.88
N HIS A 117 10.44 -11.63 -11.55
CA HIS A 117 10.77 -12.80 -10.73
C HIS A 117 9.97 -14.05 -11.15
N ILE A 118 8.71 -13.86 -11.54
CA ILE A 118 7.83 -14.93 -12.05
C ILE A 118 8.23 -15.36 -13.48
N GLY A 119 9.08 -14.59 -14.17
CA GLY A 119 9.58 -14.89 -15.51
C GLY A 119 8.85 -14.18 -16.64
N LEU A 120 8.05 -13.15 -16.35
CA LEU A 120 7.47 -12.31 -17.40
C LEU A 120 8.56 -11.46 -18.07
N PRO A 121 8.55 -11.29 -19.42
CA PRO A 121 9.50 -10.42 -20.09
C PRO A 121 9.24 -8.96 -19.74
N ILE A 122 10.23 -8.30 -19.16
CA ILE A 122 10.21 -6.84 -18.95
C ILE A 122 11.17 -6.16 -19.92
N PRO A 123 10.81 -4.94 -20.39
CA PRO A 123 11.70 -4.13 -21.24
C PRO A 123 13.05 -3.87 -20.56
N ASP A 124 14.14 -3.91 -21.30
CA ASP A 124 15.51 -3.77 -20.75
C ASP A 124 15.71 -2.45 -19.99
N LYS A 125 15.12 -1.35 -20.46
CA LYS A 125 15.14 -0.07 -19.74
C LYS A 125 14.55 -0.14 -18.33
N MET A 126 13.54 -0.99 -18.12
CA MET A 126 12.95 -1.21 -16.80
C MET A 126 13.85 -2.06 -15.93
N LYS A 127 14.54 -3.04 -16.48
CA LYS A 127 15.55 -3.83 -15.77
C LYS A 127 16.68 -2.95 -15.24
N ASP A 128 17.14 -1.97 -16.05
CA ASP A 128 18.18 -1.02 -15.65
C ASP A 128 17.74 -0.15 -14.47
N VAL A 129 16.48 0.32 -14.47
CA VAL A 129 15.90 1.09 -13.35
C VAL A 129 15.82 0.22 -12.09
N LEU A 130 15.37 -1.03 -12.20
CA LEU A 130 15.30 -1.98 -11.09
C LEU A 130 16.68 -2.25 -10.50
N ALA A 131 17.69 -2.49 -11.36
CA ALA A 131 19.07 -2.73 -10.93
C ALA A 131 19.68 -1.53 -10.20
N GLN A 132 19.39 -0.29 -10.66
CA GLN A 132 19.86 0.93 -10.00
C GLN A 132 19.24 1.12 -8.61
N LEU A 133 17.99 0.71 -8.40
CA LEU A 133 17.30 0.82 -7.13
C LEU A 133 17.81 -0.21 -6.13
N HIS A 134 17.99 -1.46 -6.53
CA HIS A 134 18.61 -2.51 -5.70
C HIS A 134 20.04 -2.16 -5.29
N GLY A 135 20.86 -1.66 -6.21
CA GLY A 135 22.23 -1.23 -5.88
C GLY A 135 22.33 0.00 -4.97
N ARG A 136 21.22 0.70 -4.70
CA ARG A 136 21.13 1.75 -3.67
C ARG A 136 20.75 1.19 -2.31
N GLU A 137 19.88 0.19 -2.25
CA GLU A 137 19.47 -0.45 -0.99
C GLU A 137 20.67 -1.18 -0.36
N ASP A 138 21.45 -1.94 -1.14
CA ASP A 138 22.64 -2.64 -0.65
C ASP A 138 23.67 -1.68 -0.02
N LYS A 139 23.87 -0.49 -0.59
CA LYS A 139 24.81 0.50 -0.04
C LYS A 139 24.34 1.15 1.26
N THR A 140 23.03 1.29 1.45
CA THR A 140 22.49 1.88 2.70
C THR A 140 22.46 0.88 3.85
N ASP A 141 22.44 -0.40 3.59
CA ASP A 141 22.49 -1.42 4.63
C ASP A 141 23.94 -1.65 5.09
N ASP A 142 24.93 -1.65 4.18
CA ASP A 142 26.37 -1.72 4.51
C ASP A 142 26.85 -0.51 5.32
N GLU A 143 26.34 0.70 5.05
CA GLU A 143 26.71 1.90 5.83
C GLU A 143 26.14 1.87 7.26
N LYS A 144 24.99 1.23 7.48
CA LYS A 144 24.39 1.11 8.83
C LYS A 144 25.05 0.03 9.70
N GLU A 145 25.63 -1.01 9.11
CA GLU A 145 26.38 -2.01 9.84
C GLU A 145 27.78 -1.51 10.24
N GLY A 146 28.39 -0.62 9.43
CA GLY A 146 29.70 -0.02 9.72
C GLY A 146 29.71 1.06 10.79
N GLU A 147 28.56 1.64 11.17
CA GLU A 147 28.46 2.64 12.25
C GLU A 147 28.19 2.02 13.65
N GLN A 148 28.07 0.69 13.76
CA GLN A 148 27.81 -0.01 15.03
C GLN A 148 29.01 -0.78 15.58
N GLU A 149 30.18 -0.67 14.99
CA GLU A 149 31.46 -1.12 15.52
C GLU A 149 32.29 0.08 16.04
#